data_349efa23b9cd1978730ba75f02ca0733
#
_entry.id   349efa23b9cd1978730ba75f02ca0733
#
_cell.length_a   1.000
_cell.length_b   1.000
_cell.length_c   1.000
_cell.angle_alpha   90.00
_cell.angle_beta   90.00
_cell.angle_gamma   90.00
#
_symmetry.space_group_name_H-M   'P 1'
#
loop_
_entity.id
_entity.type
_entity.pdbx_description
1 polymer ?
#
loop_
_entity_poly.entity_id
_entity_poly.type
_entity_poly.pdbx_seq_one_letter_code
_entity_poly.pdbx_strand_id
1 'polypeptide(L)'
;MSVAAFVDGSESAVTKFVRAPRIERFDVMSQVARTLVTANDVMESVLRSGVPELVVMMKPAMGDARKDTSGPRRMMLAGEIQRRLVEARIPVAEVSAMTLVSWLMGAGRKYPPRDFSGLEQAIRDSWRVGEVEPEFRLTTVGVAGAAAVITGIPTRKSVENSSLAALSEVKLPDGWKLPERASEWNTLYLKSEVA
;
A
#
# COMPACT_ATOMS: atom_id res chain seq x y z
N MET A 1 -4.98 -1.99 -11.19
CA MET A 1 -4.18 -1.88 -9.96
C MET A 1 -4.64 -0.66 -9.20
N SER A 2 -4.70 -0.71 -7.88
CA SER A 2 -5.11 0.44 -7.07
C SER A 2 -3.88 1.15 -6.50
N VAL A 3 -3.90 2.48 -6.52
CA VAL A 3 -2.87 3.36 -5.92
C VAL A 3 -3.58 4.29 -4.96
N ALA A 4 -3.06 4.43 -3.75
CA ALA A 4 -3.51 5.39 -2.77
C ALA A 4 -2.31 6.15 -2.21
N ALA A 5 -2.48 7.42 -1.93
CA ALA A 5 -1.45 8.27 -1.35
C ALA A 5 -2.03 9.14 -0.23
N PHE A 6 -1.25 9.33 0.82
CA PHE A 6 -1.45 10.40 1.78
C PHE A 6 -0.47 11.52 1.47
N VAL A 7 -0.96 12.73 1.53
CA VAL A 7 -0.15 13.95 1.44
C VAL A 7 -0.03 14.52 2.85
N ASP A 8 1.13 15.04 3.20
CA ASP A 8 1.36 15.66 4.51
C ASP A 8 0.29 16.72 4.81
N GLY A 9 -0.19 16.73 6.04
CA GLY A 9 -1.29 17.60 6.46
C GLY A 9 -2.69 17.17 5.99
N SER A 10 -2.84 16.03 5.29
CA SER A 10 -4.15 15.52 4.83
C SER A 10 -4.54 14.23 5.55
N GLU A 11 -5.73 14.20 6.14
CA GLU A 11 -6.36 12.98 6.68
C GLU A 11 -7.05 12.12 5.61
N SER A 12 -7.07 12.60 4.37
CA SER A 12 -7.77 11.95 3.25
C SER A 12 -6.78 11.31 2.29
N ALA A 13 -7.05 10.07 1.93
CA ALA A 13 -6.30 9.39 0.89
C ALA A 13 -6.74 9.88 -0.51
N VAL A 14 -5.77 10.22 -1.33
CA VAL A 14 -5.99 10.36 -2.79
C VAL A 14 -5.93 8.96 -3.39
N THR A 15 -6.95 8.57 -4.13
CA THR A 15 -7.09 7.22 -4.69
C THR A 15 -7.17 7.24 -6.21
N LYS A 16 -6.59 6.23 -6.85
CA LYS A 16 -6.64 6.04 -8.30
C LYS A 16 -6.65 4.55 -8.64
N PHE A 17 -7.58 4.15 -9.50
CA PHE A 17 -7.57 2.82 -10.10
C PHE A 17 -6.93 2.87 -11.49
N VAL A 18 -5.88 2.07 -11.69
CA VAL A 18 -5.18 1.94 -12.96
C VAL A 18 -5.67 0.68 -13.66
N ARG A 19 -6.28 0.86 -14.82
CA ARG A 19 -6.77 -0.24 -15.66
C ARG A 19 -5.68 -0.66 -16.63
N ALA A 20 -5.34 -1.95 -16.60
CA ALA A 20 -4.46 -2.50 -17.62
C ALA A 20 -5.17 -2.52 -18.99
N PRO A 21 -4.51 -2.16 -20.09
CA PRO A 21 -5.11 -2.19 -21.41
C PRO A 21 -5.61 -3.58 -21.78
N ARG A 22 -6.67 -3.66 -22.58
CA ARG A 22 -7.11 -4.92 -23.17
C ARG A 22 -6.07 -5.37 -24.20
N ILE A 23 -5.83 -6.66 -24.26
CA ILE A 23 -5.00 -7.27 -25.28
C ILE A 23 -5.85 -8.28 -26.08
N GLU A 24 -5.71 -8.27 -27.39
CA GLU A 24 -6.43 -9.20 -28.28
C GLU A 24 -5.70 -10.54 -28.38
N ARG A 25 -4.38 -10.52 -28.26
CA ARG A 25 -3.52 -11.69 -28.30
C ARG A 25 -2.84 -11.93 -26.98
N PHE A 26 -2.77 -13.19 -26.56
CA PHE A 26 -2.12 -13.61 -25.30
C PHE A 26 -0.69 -14.14 -25.52
N ASP A 27 -0.01 -13.67 -26.57
CA ASP A 27 1.40 -13.95 -26.78
C ASP A 27 2.30 -13.18 -25.78
N VAL A 28 3.57 -13.60 -25.71
CA VAL A 28 4.53 -13.03 -24.78
C VAL A 28 4.74 -11.53 -25.00
N MET A 29 4.85 -11.09 -26.25
CA MET A 29 5.10 -9.67 -26.58
C MET A 29 3.94 -8.79 -26.15
N SER A 30 2.70 -9.20 -26.42
CA SER A 30 1.49 -8.48 -25.99
C SER A 30 1.37 -8.41 -24.47
N GLN A 31 1.74 -9.48 -23.76
CA GLN A 31 1.72 -9.49 -22.28
C GLN A 31 2.79 -8.57 -21.68
N VAL A 32 4.01 -8.57 -22.23
CA VAL A 32 5.08 -7.67 -21.81
C VAL A 32 4.68 -6.22 -22.09
N ALA A 33 4.22 -5.89 -23.30
CA ALA A 33 3.77 -4.55 -23.65
C ALA A 33 2.68 -4.05 -22.71
N ARG A 34 1.68 -4.90 -22.41
CA ARG A 34 0.62 -4.58 -21.44
C ARG A 34 1.18 -4.29 -20.05
N THR A 35 2.15 -5.07 -19.61
CA THR A 35 2.79 -4.88 -18.29
C THR A 35 3.52 -3.55 -18.25
N LEU A 36 4.29 -3.21 -19.28
CA LEU A 36 5.04 -1.96 -19.37
C LEU A 36 4.12 -0.74 -19.38
N VAL A 37 3.04 -0.77 -20.17
CA VAL A 37 2.03 0.31 -20.20
C VAL A 37 1.37 0.46 -18.83
N THR A 38 0.93 -0.65 -18.23
CA THR A 38 0.30 -0.60 -16.90
C THR A 38 1.26 -0.06 -15.84
N ALA A 39 2.53 -0.44 -15.91
CA ALA A 39 3.54 0.07 -14.98
C ALA A 39 3.79 1.58 -15.18
N ASN A 40 3.78 2.08 -16.42
CA ASN A 40 3.86 3.53 -16.70
C ASN A 40 2.69 4.28 -16.03
N ASP A 41 1.46 3.81 -16.24
CA ASP A 41 0.26 4.45 -15.70
C ASP A 41 0.25 4.43 -14.15
N VAL A 42 0.77 3.36 -13.55
CA VAL A 42 0.95 3.26 -12.10
C VAL A 42 2.00 4.28 -11.63
N MET A 43 3.16 4.34 -12.26
CA MET A 43 4.20 5.31 -11.90
C MET A 43 3.73 6.76 -12.05
N GLU A 44 3.01 7.08 -13.13
CA GLU A 44 2.39 8.39 -13.30
C GLU A 44 1.42 8.71 -12.14
N SER A 45 0.63 7.72 -11.72
CA SER A 45 -0.29 7.87 -10.60
C SER A 45 0.43 8.06 -9.26
N VAL A 46 1.54 7.36 -9.05
CA VAL A 46 2.39 7.47 -7.85
C VAL A 46 3.06 8.85 -7.77
N LEU A 47 3.51 9.37 -8.90
CA LEU A 47 4.24 10.65 -8.98
C LEU A 47 3.35 11.87 -9.13
N ARG A 48 2.03 11.71 -9.26
CA ARG A 48 1.09 12.79 -9.53
C ARG A 48 1.12 13.92 -8.49
N SER A 49 1.30 13.58 -7.22
CA SER A 49 1.36 14.55 -6.10
C SER A 49 2.78 14.94 -5.72
N GLY A 50 3.78 14.59 -6.53
CA GLY A 50 5.19 14.77 -6.26
C GLY A 50 5.92 13.45 -6.05
N VAL A 51 7.20 13.52 -5.75
CA VAL A 51 8.01 12.34 -5.44
C VAL A 51 7.65 11.87 -4.02
N PRO A 52 7.15 10.63 -3.84
CA PRO A 52 6.79 10.14 -2.53
C PRO A 52 8.05 9.88 -1.69
N GLU A 53 7.95 10.14 -0.39
CA GLU A 53 8.99 9.83 0.57
C GLU A 53 9.17 8.31 0.76
N LEU A 54 8.05 7.57 0.74
CA LEU A 54 8.03 6.11 0.84
C LEU A 54 6.88 5.54 0.00
N VAL A 55 7.15 4.48 -0.72
CA VAL A 55 6.10 3.65 -1.35
C VAL A 55 6.02 2.31 -0.62
N VAL A 56 4.84 1.96 -0.13
CA VAL A 56 4.57 0.64 0.42
C VAL A 56 3.75 -0.18 -0.57
N MET A 57 4.24 -1.35 -0.91
CA MET A 57 3.58 -2.28 -1.83
C MET A 57 3.05 -3.49 -1.06
N MET A 58 1.82 -3.89 -1.33
CA MET A 58 1.33 -5.16 -0.82
C MET A 58 1.96 -6.31 -1.61
N LYS A 59 2.58 -7.25 -0.90
CA LYS A 59 3.15 -8.46 -1.52
C LYS A 59 2.06 -9.17 -2.32
N PRO A 60 2.32 -9.53 -3.59
CA PRO A 60 1.40 -10.34 -4.35
C PRO A 60 1.16 -11.67 -3.64
N ALA A 61 -0.11 -12.00 -3.39
CA ALA A 61 -0.45 -13.30 -2.84
C ALA A 61 -0.13 -14.39 -3.88
N MET A 62 0.67 -15.36 -3.47
CA MET A 62 0.92 -16.58 -4.25
C MET A 62 -0.20 -17.57 -3.93
N GLY A 63 -1.16 -17.67 -4.83
CA GLY A 63 -2.17 -18.72 -4.78
C GLY A 63 -1.65 -20.07 -5.31
N ASP A 64 -2.50 -21.09 -5.24
CA ASP A 64 -2.23 -22.35 -5.94
C ASP A 64 -2.04 -22.06 -7.46
N ALA A 65 -0.84 -22.31 -7.96
CA ALA A 65 -0.47 -22.03 -9.35
C ALA A 65 -1.42 -22.69 -10.37
N ARG A 66 -2.08 -23.78 -9.99
CA ARG A 66 -3.07 -24.46 -10.82
C ARG A 66 -4.40 -23.69 -10.91
N LYS A 67 -4.73 -22.89 -9.89
CA LYS A 67 -5.99 -22.14 -9.78
C LYS A 67 -5.83 -20.66 -10.10
N ASP A 68 -4.62 -20.13 -9.99
CA ASP A 68 -4.33 -18.71 -10.17
C ASP A 68 -3.46 -18.45 -11.40
N THR A 69 -4.09 -18.54 -12.56
CA THR A 69 -3.44 -18.26 -13.84
C THR A 69 -2.98 -16.81 -14.01
N SER A 70 -3.42 -15.91 -13.14
CA SER A 70 -3.04 -14.49 -13.16
C SER A 70 -1.82 -14.19 -12.27
N GLY A 71 -1.44 -15.10 -11.38
CA GLY A 71 -0.34 -14.96 -10.44
C GLY A 71 0.98 -14.50 -11.08
N PRO A 72 1.49 -15.21 -12.12
CA PRO A 72 2.73 -14.83 -12.78
C PRO A 72 2.69 -13.39 -13.36
N ARG A 73 1.55 -12.98 -13.92
CA ARG A 73 1.37 -11.62 -14.46
C ARG A 73 1.37 -10.56 -13.38
N ARG A 74 0.77 -10.84 -12.22
CA ARG A 74 0.82 -9.92 -11.08
C ARG A 74 2.23 -9.77 -10.55
N MET A 75 2.99 -10.87 -10.48
CA MET A 75 4.40 -10.83 -10.07
C MET A 75 5.26 -10.03 -11.04
N MET A 76 5.08 -10.24 -12.35
CA MET A 76 5.81 -9.50 -13.37
C MET A 76 5.52 -7.99 -13.29
N LEU A 77 4.26 -7.60 -13.11
CA LEU A 77 3.88 -6.19 -12.93
C LEU A 77 4.47 -5.60 -11.64
N ALA A 78 4.38 -6.33 -10.53
CA ALA A 78 4.95 -5.88 -9.25
C ALA A 78 6.47 -5.68 -9.37
N GLY A 79 7.19 -6.64 -9.94
CA GLY A 79 8.64 -6.54 -10.16
C GLY A 79 9.02 -5.36 -11.07
N GLU A 80 8.26 -5.11 -12.13
CA GLU A 80 8.50 -3.96 -13.02
C GLU A 80 8.28 -2.61 -12.31
N ILE A 81 7.25 -2.52 -11.47
CA ILE A 81 7.02 -1.31 -10.65
C ILE A 81 8.15 -1.12 -9.64
N GLN A 82 8.55 -2.18 -8.92
CA GLN A 82 9.68 -2.12 -7.99
C GLN A 82 10.97 -1.67 -8.67
N ARG A 83 11.29 -2.24 -9.84
CA ARG A 83 12.47 -1.85 -10.63
C ARG A 83 12.46 -0.35 -10.92
N ARG A 84 11.33 0.21 -11.38
CA ARG A 84 11.17 1.63 -11.69
C ARG A 84 11.29 2.53 -10.48
N LEU A 85 10.72 2.13 -9.36
CA LEU A 85 10.83 2.88 -8.10
C LEU A 85 12.29 2.94 -7.63
N VAL A 86 13.01 1.81 -7.70
CA VAL A 86 14.43 1.75 -7.37
C VAL A 86 15.27 2.62 -8.31
N GLU A 87 15.03 2.56 -9.62
CA GLU A 87 15.71 3.42 -10.60
C GLU A 87 15.44 4.91 -10.35
N ALA A 88 14.20 5.25 -9.93
CA ALA A 88 13.85 6.61 -9.53
C ALA A 88 14.36 6.98 -8.13
N ARG A 89 15.08 6.10 -7.44
CA ARG A 89 15.57 6.27 -6.06
C ARG A 89 14.46 6.56 -5.04
N ILE A 90 13.28 6.01 -5.28
CA ILE A 90 12.15 6.12 -4.36
C ILE A 90 12.24 4.96 -3.38
N PRO A 91 12.27 5.21 -2.05
CA PRO A 91 12.28 4.17 -1.05
C PRO A 91 11.04 3.27 -1.16
N VAL A 92 11.23 1.95 -1.11
CA VAL A 92 10.16 0.97 -1.25
C VAL A 92 10.18 0.00 -0.07
N ALA A 93 9.02 -0.22 0.52
CA ALA A 93 8.78 -1.27 1.50
C ALA A 93 7.68 -2.21 1.02
N GLU A 94 7.63 -3.42 1.57
CA GLU A 94 6.60 -4.40 1.25
C GLU A 94 5.86 -4.84 2.51
N VAL A 95 4.53 -4.90 2.41
CA VAL A 95 3.65 -5.39 3.48
C VAL A 95 2.94 -6.66 3.03
N SER A 96 2.89 -7.66 3.91
CA SER A 96 2.06 -8.84 3.68
C SER A 96 0.59 -8.54 4.00
N ALA A 97 -0.33 -9.34 3.43
CA ALA A 97 -1.73 -9.23 3.78
C ALA A 97 -1.99 -9.53 5.27
N MET A 98 -1.22 -10.42 5.88
CA MET A 98 -1.31 -10.72 7.31
C MET A 98 -0.87 -9.54 8.17
N THR A 99 0.25 -8.92 7.82
CA THR A 99 0.74 -7.70 8.47
C THR A 99 -0.29 -6.58 8.41
N LEU A 100 -0.92 -6.38 7.23
CA LEU A 100 -1.97 -5.39 7.05
C LEU A 100 -3.19 -5.65 7.96
N VAL A 101 -3.63 -6.91 8.06
CA VAL A 101 -4.74 -7.28 8.95
C VAL A 101 -4.37 -7.05 10.42
N SER A 102 -3.17 -7.46 10.84
CA SER A 102 -2.69 -7.25 12.21
C SER A 102 -2.53 -5.77 12.54
N TRP A 103 -2.08 -4.96 11.59
CA TRP A 103 -1.99 -3.51 11.71
C TRP A 103 -3.37 -2.85 11.92
N LEU A 104 -4.37 -3.22 11.11
CA LEU A 104 -5.67 -2.55 11.09
C LEU A 104 -6.66 -3.09 12.12
N MET A 105 -6.62 -4.38 12.41
CA MET A 105 -7.62 -5.07 13.24
C MET A 105 -7.06 -5.60 14.57
N GLY A 106 -5.76 -5.44 14.80
CA GLY A 106 -5.07 -5.98 15.98
C GLY A 106 -4.46 -7.36 15.74
N ALA A 107 -3.46 -7.69 16.57
CA ALA A 107 -2.73 -8.95 16.50
C ALA A 107 -3.64 -10.17 16.75
N GLY A 108 -3.25 -11.32 16.18
CA GLY A 108 -3.97 -12.58 16.37
C GLY A 108 -5.22 -12.77 15.50
N ARG A 109 -5.60 -11.80 14.69
CA ARG A 109 -6.68 -11.95 13.72
C ARG A 109 -6.19 -12.79 12.53
N LYS A 110 -6.99 -13.80 12.18
CA LYS A 110 -6.71 -14.58 10.96
C LYS A 110 -7.04 -13.74 9.73
N TYR A 111 -6.22 -13.87 8.70
CA TYR A 111 -6.53 -13.26 7.41
C TYR A 111 -7.88 -13.83 6.93
N PRO A 112 -8.88 -12.98 6.66
CA PRO A 112 -10.18 -13.44 6.23
C PRO A 112 -10.06 -14.03 4.81
N PRO A 113 -10.25 -15.32 4.61
CA PRO A 113 -10.05 -15.94 3.30
C PRO A 113 -11.11 -15.52 2.27
N ARG A 114 -12.23 -14.96 2.70
CA ARG A 114 -13.38 -14.70 1.82
C ARG A 114 -14.13 -13.40 2.08
N ASP A 115 -14.05 -12.83 3.26
CA ASP A 115 -14.77 -11.62 3.63
C ASP A 115 -13.80 -10.53 4.10
N PHE A 116 -13.77 -9.44 3.35
CA PHE A 116 -12.96 -8.25 3.63
C PHE A 116 -13.76 -7.14 4.31
N SER A 117 -15.05 -7.36 4.61
CA SER A 117 -15.94 -6.29 5.12
C SER A 117 -15.41 -5.66 6.41
N GLY A 118 -14.97 -6.49 7.37
CA GLY A 118 -14.40 -6.00 8.62
C GLY A 118 -13.10 -5.20 8.43
N LEU A 119 -12.26 -5.60 7.47
CA LEU A 119 -11.04 -4.88 7.12
C LEU A 119 -11.36 -3.56 6.42
N GLU A 120 -12.32 -3.55 5.50
CA GLU A 120 -12.78 -2.34 4.82
C GLU A 120 -13.42 -1.36 5.80
N GLN A 121 -14.19 -1.85 6.77
CA GLN A 121 -14.75 -1.01 7.83
C GLN A 121 -13.65 -0.39 8.68
N ALA A 122 -12.66 -1.17 9.12
CA ALA A 122 -11.52 -0.66 9.88
C ALA A 122 -10.73 0.42 9.10
N ILE A 123 -10.64 0.30 7.78
CA ILE A 123 -10.04 1.32 6.92
C ILE A 123 -10.88 2.59 6.90
N ARG A 124 -12.20 2.49 6.72
CA ARG A 124 -13.11 3.64 6.71
C ARG A 124 -13.16 4.36 8.05
N ASP A 125 -13.07 3.62 9.15
CA ASP A 125 -13.00 4.20 10.50
C ASP A 125 -11.69 4.95 10.74
N SER A 126 -10.63 4.54 10.05
CA SER A 126 -9.28 5.08 10.26
C SER A 126 -8.97 6.30 9.38
N TRP A 127 -9.56 6.40 8.19
CA TRP A 127 -9.26 7.48 7.24
C TRP A 127 -10.51 7.98 6.52
N ARG A 128 -10.48 9.23 6.11
CA ARG A 128 -11.46 9.75 5.16
C ARG A 128 -11.17 9.18 3.78
N VAL A 129 -12.09 8.36 3.30
CA VAL A 129 -12.06 7.83 1.94
C VAL A 129 -13.24 8.44 1.22
N GLY A 130 -12.95 9.27 0.22
CA GLY A 130 -13.98 9.86 -0.64
C GLY A 130 -14.64 8.81 -1.53
N GLU A 131 -15.40 9.26 -2.52
CA GLU A 131 -15.94 8.39 -3.55
C GLU A 131 -14.78 7.74 -4.33
N VAL A 132 -14.84 6.42 -4.47
CA VAL A 132 -13.82 5.63 -5.15
C VAL A 132 -14.43 4.88 -6.33
N GLU A 133 -13.63 4.61 -7.35
CA GLU A 133 -14.06 3.79 -8.48
C GLU A 133 -14.45 2.37 -7.99
N PRO A 134 -15.49 1.74 -8.57
CA PRO A 134 -16.00 0.44 -8.10
C PRO A 134 -14.94 -0.67 -8.06
N GLU A 135 -13.96 -0.61 -8.95
CA GLU A 135 -12.87 -1.58 -9.01
C GLU A 135 -11.73 -1.28 -8.02
N PHE A 136 -11.76 -0.12 -7.37
CA PHE A 136 -10.75 0.26 -6.40
C PHE A 136 -10.77 -0.69 -5.19
N ARG A 137 -9.59 -1.01 -4.67
CA ARG A 137 -9.44 -1.86 -3.49
C ARG A 137 -9.12 -1.01 -2.26
N LEU A 138 -10.06 -0.89 -1.33
CA LEU A 138 -9.87 -0.13 -0.08
C LEU A 138 -8.67 -0.61 0.73
N THR A 139 -8.28 -1.89 0.64
CA THR A 139 -7.05 -2.40 1.24
C THR A 139 -5.80 -1.60 0.84
N THR A 140 -5.83 -0.95 -0.33
CA THR A 140 -4.75 -0.07 -0.79
C THR A 140 -4.64 1.18 0.07
N VAL A 141 -5.76 1.71 0.59
CA VAL A 141 -5.75 2.83 1.55
C VAL A 141 -5.10 2.39 2.86
N GLY A 142 -5.39 1.16 3.32
CA GLY A 142 -4.72 0.60 4.50
C GLY A 142 -3.21 0.43 4.32
N VAL A 143 -2.75 0.05 3.12
CA VAL A 143 -1.32 -0.01 2.78
C VAL A 143 -0.70 1.38 2.77
N ALA A 144 -1.38 2.37 2.19
CA ALA A 144 -0.93 3.76 2.23
C ALA A 144 -0.91 4.32 3.67
N GLY A 145 -1.87 3.92 4.51
CA GLY A 145 -1.88 4.25 5.93
C GLY A 145 -0.68 3.67 6.70
N ALA A 146 -0.24 2.46 6.35
CA ALA A 146 1.01 1.92 6.89
C ALA A 146 2.22 2.78 6.48
N ALA A 147 2.27 3.22 5.21
CA ALA A 147 3.31 4.15 4.75
C ALA A 147 3.25 5.46 5.54
N ALA A 148 2.07 6.04 5.71
CA ALA A 148 1.87 7.27 6.47
C ALA A 148 2.41 7.16 7.90
N VAL A 149 2.14 6.05 8.60
CA VAL A 149 2.69 5.83 9.95
C VAL A 149 4.20 5.67 9.93
N ILE A 150 4.76 4.95 8.96
CA ILE A 150 6.21 4.78 8.84
C ILE A 150 6.91 6.12 8.59
N THR A 151 6.31 7.01 7.84
CA THR A 151 6.85 8.35 7.52
C THR A 151 6.50 9.42 8.55
N GLY A 152 5.69 9.10 9.57
CA GLY A 152 5.26 10.05 10.58
C GLY A 152 4.13 10.98 10.15
N ILE A 153 3.43 10.66 9.04
CA ILE A 153 2.25 11.43 8.61
C ILE A 153 1.07 11.11 9.54
N PRO A 154 0.37 12.13 10.04
CA PRO A 154 -0.79 11.97 10.91
C PRO A 154 -1.90 11.11 10.28
N THR A 155 -2.48 10.25 11.09
CA THR A 155 -3.68 9.48 10.72
C THR A 155 -4.76 9.65 11.77
N ARG A 156 -6.04 9.51 11.40
CA ARG A 156 -7.16 9.62 12.35
C ARG A 156 -7.15 8.51 13.40
N LYS A 157 -6.58 7.37 13.07
CA LYS A 157 -6.43 6.27 14.01
C LYS A 157 -5.23 6.56 14.91
N SER A 158 -5.48 6.57 16.21
CA SER A 158 -4.38 6.58 17.18
C SER A 158 -3.49 5.36 16.95
N VAL A 159 -2.19 5.59 16.91
CA VAL A 159 -1.21 4.51 16.80
C VAL A 159 -1.07 3.86 18.17
N GLU A 160 -1.24 2.56 18.19
CA GLU A 160 -1.07 1.71 19.37
C GLU A 160 0.22 0.89 19.28
N ASN A 161 0.73 0.43 20.42
CA ASN A 161 1.92 -0.45 20.43
C ASN A 161 1.71 -1.74 19.63
N SER A 162 0.49 -2.30 19.63
CA SER A 162 0.13 -3.46 18.82
C SER A 162 0.23 -3.20 17.31
N SER A 163 -0.13 -2.00 16.89
CA SER A 163 -0.03 -1.57 15.50
C SER A 163 1.43 -1.41 15.08
N LEU A 164 2.26 -0.75 15.89
CA LEU A 164 3.70 -0.62 15.62
C LEU A 164 4.39 -1.99 15.59
N ALA A 165 4.04 -2.89 16.52
CA ALA A 165 4.56 -4.25 16.53
C ALA A 165 4.22 -5.02 15.24
N ALA A 166 3.01 -4.85 14.69
CA ALA A 166 2.65 -5.44 13.40
C ALA A 166 3.48 -4.84 12.25
N LEU A 167 3.68 -3.51 12.26
CA LEU A 167 4.46 -2.84 11.21
C LEU A 167 5.97 -3.13 11.31
N SER A 168 6.49 -3.55 12.47
CA SER A 168 7.90 -3.94 12.62
C SER A 168 8.29 -5.16 11.76
N GLU A 169 7.30 -5.95 11.30
CA GLU A 169 7.51 -7.04 10.34
C GLU A 169 7.71 -6.55 8.89
N VAL A 170 7.44 -5.28 8.61
CA VAL A 170 7.66 -4.67 7.30
C VAL A 170 9.16 -4.51 7.08
N LYS A 171 9.64 -5.00 5.94
CA LYS A 171 11.03 -4.78 5.54
C LYS A 171 11.19 -3.34 5.05
N LEU A 172 11.69 -2.50 5.94
CA LEU A 172 11.96 -1.10 5.62
C LEU A 172 13.26 -0.95 4.83
N PRO A 173 13.36 0.10 3.98
CA PRO A 173 14.62 0.46 3.35
C PRO A 173 15.69 0.84 4.37
N ASP A 174 16.97 0.80 3.98
CA ASP A 174 18.08 1.16 4.83
C ASP A 174 17.93 2.57 5.41
N GLY A 175 18.19 2.71 6.69
CA GLY A 175 18.07 3.98 7.41
C GLY A 175 16.67 4.28 7.95
N TRP A 176 15.64 3.55 7.55
CA TRP A 176 14.28 3.69 8.06
C TRP A 176 14.07 2.87 9.31
N LYS A 177 13.48 3.48 10.33
CA LYS A 177 13.16 2.80 11.59
C LYS A 177 11.79 3.27 12.08
N LEU A 178 11.00 2.33 12.58
CA LEU A 178 9.82 2.64 13.37
C LEU A 178 10.23 2.94 14.82
N PRO A 179 9.55 3.88 15.49
CA PRO A 179 9.65 4.01 16.94
C PRO A 179 9.25 2.70 17.62
N GLU A 180 9.92 2.34 18.71
CA GLU A 180 9.60 1.13 19.46
C GLU A 180 8.28 1.25 20.23
N ARG A 181 7.86 2.48 20.56
CA ARG A 181 6.67 2.76 21.35
C ARG A 181 5.74 3.74 20.64
N ALA A 182 4.47 3.49 20.74
CA ALA A 182 3.44 4.38 20.23
C ALA A 182 3.51 5.80 20.86
N SER A 183 3.94 5.91 22.12
CA SER A 183 4.16 7.20 22.77
C SER A 183 5.25 8.04 22.10
N GLU A 184 6.29 7.43 21.60
CA GLU A 184 7.36 8.10 20.84
C GLU A 184 6.83 8.60 19.50
N TRP A 185 6.08 7.77 18.80
CA TRP A 185 5.45 8.14 17.54
C TRP A 185 4.43 9.29 17.76
N ASN A 186 3.54 9.16 18.75
CA ASN A 186 2.55 10.19 19.07
C ASN A 186 3.22 11.50 19.51
N THR A 187 4.38 11.44 20.17
CA THR A 187 5.14 12.65 20.54
C THR A 187 5.72 13.34 19.31
N LEU A 188 6.21 12.59 18.33
CA LEU A 188 6.68 13.14 17.06
C LEU A 188 5.53 13.76 16.27
N TYR A 189 4.38 13.12 16.27
CA TYR A 189 3.16 13.59 15.65
C TYR A 189 2.63 14.90 16.26
N LEU A 190 2.47 14.93 17.60
CA LEU A 190 1.98 16.13 18.29
C LEU A 190 2.91 17.35 18.14
N LYS A 191 4.20 17.14 17.87
CA LYS A 191 5.15 18.23 17.61
C LYS A 191 5.02 18.81 16.19
N SER A 192 4.52 18.05 15.23
CA SER A 192 4.30 18.54 13.87
C SER A 192 3.01 19.37 13.71
N GLU A 193 2.05 19.27 14.64
CA GLU A 193 0.86 20.12 14.64
C GLU A 193 1.11 21.52 15.25
N VAL A 194 2.25 21.74 15.92
CA VAL A 194 2.55 22.97 16.67
C VAL A 194 3.62 23.83 15.96
N ALA A 195 4.15 23.37 14.85
CA ALA A 195 5.13 24.11 14.04
C ALA A 195 4.48 24.72 12.80
#